data_9702ef0091133b7fc22876bd1945fe7a
#
_entry.id   9702ef0091133b7fc22876bd1945fe7a
#
_cell.length_a   1.000
_cell.length_b   1.000
_cell.length_c   1.000
_cell.angle_alpha   90.00
_cell.angle_beta   90.00
_cell.angle_gamma   90.00
#
_symmetry.space_group_name_H-M   'P 1'
#
loop_
_entity.id
_entity.type
_entity.pdbx_description
1 polymer ?
#
loop_
_entity_poly.entity_id
_entity_poly.type
_entity_poly.pdbx_seq_one_letter_code
_entity_poly.pdbx_strand_id
1 'polypeptide(L)'
;CSASQVTVVLDSAAVDGWIGAQIVAADVAGIVVGALGMSLGSGYSVEILQVTEPDGTPHVFGVRPSSETSQQTLGFDPHLPIFNRAFRLSGRDVFFRLAVRDYLRAITAVADCATYCYRAIEGLKSAFVFQTGIERWDDMHAALGTDRSSIEATIKDYADPIRHGNWVNAKPTNNHERWNML
;
A
#
# COMPACT_ATOMS: atom_id res chain seq x y z
N CYS A 1 2.71 -21.35 18.37
CA CYS A 1 1.52 -20.79 17.75
C CYS A 1 0.33 -21.00 18.72
N SER A 2 -0.33 -19.96 19.10
CA SER A 2 -1.54 -20.00 19.94
C SER A 2 -2.60 -19.13 19.27
N ALA A 3 -3.81 -19.66 19.08
CA ALA A 3 -4.93 -18.94 18.49
C ALA A 3 -4.58 -18.26 17.13
N SER A 4 -3.81 -18.94 16.27
CA SER A 4 -3.31 -18.45 14.97
C SER A 4 -2.35 -17.24 15.08
N GLN A 5 -1.78 -16.98 16.25
CA GLN A 5 -0.76 -15.95 16.44
C GLN A 5 0.65 -16.53 16.36
N VAL A 6 1.56 -15.79 15.72
CA VAL A 6 2.98 -16.13 15.57
C VAL A 6 3.80 -14.94 16.08
N THR A 7 4.84 -15.23 16.86
CA THR A 7 5.82 -14.22 17.26
C THR A 7 7.08 -14.39 16.42
N VAL A 8 7.50 -13.30 15.78
CA VAL A 8 8.76 -13.21 15.05
C VAL A 8 9.73 -12.38 15.89
N VAL A 9 10.90 -12.91 16.16
CA VAL A 9 11.98 -12.19 16.87
C VAL A 9 13.02 -11.79 15.84
N LEU A 10 13.32 -10.50 15.77
CA LEU A 10 14.29 -9.92 14.83
C LEU A 10 15.49 -9.38 15.61
N ASP A 11 16.69 -9.46 15.00
CA ASP A 11 17.85 -8.73 15.50
C ASP A 11 17.65 -7.23 15.23
N SER A 12 17.66 -6.41 16.27
CA SER A 12 17.47 -4.96 16.18
C SER A 12 18.54 -4.26 15.33
N ALA A 13 19.73 -4.86 15.20
CA ALA A 13 20.80 -4.32 14.35
C ALA A 13 20.51 -4.53 12.84
N ALA A 14 19.61 -5.44 12.50
CA ALA A 14 19.25 -5.78 11.11
C ALA A 14 18.04 -5.01 10.57
N VAL A 15 17.38 -4.18 11.41
CA VAL A 15 16.16 -3.47 11.04
C VAL A 15 16.25 -2.00 11.43
N ASP A 16 15.67 -1.14 10.60
CA ASP A 16 15.61 0.30 10.85
C ASP A 16 14.29 0.66 11.56
N GLY A 17 14.33 0.64 12.88
CA GLY A 17 13.19 0.96 13.74
C GLY A 17 12.00 0.01 13.62
N TRP A 18 10.89 0.35 14.27
CA TRP A 18 9.71 -0.49 14.34
C TRP A 18 8.98 -0.66 12.97
N ILE A 19 9.07 0.34 12.07
CA ILE A 19 8.51 0.23 10.72
C ILE A 19 9.31 -0.80 9.91
N GLY A 20 10.65 -0.75 9.97
CA GLY A 20 11.51 -1.75 9.34
C GLY A 20 11.23 -3.15 9.89
N ALA A 21 11.06 -3.28 11.20
CA ALA A 21 10.70 -4.53 11.84
C ALA A 21 9.35 -5.08 11.36
N GLN A 22 8.34 -4.22 11.22
CA GLN A 22 7.04 -4.61 10.67
C GLN A 22 7.16 -5.20 9.26
N ILE A 23 7.93 -4.53 8.38
CA ILE A 23 8.11 -4.97 6.99
C ILE A 23 8.80 -6.33 6.94
N VAL A 24 9.94 -6.47 7.63
CA VAL A 24 10.71 -7.72 7.66
C VAL A 24 9.90 -8.87 8.27
N ALA A 25 9.17 -8.59 9.37
CA ALA A 25 8.30 -9.59 9.98
C ALA A 25 7.18 -10.05 9.04
N ALA A 26 6.56 -9.12 8.30
CA ALA A 26 5.53 -9.46 7.32
C ALA A 26 6.09 -10.34 6.19
N ASP A 27 7.27 -10.03 5.67
CA ASP A 27 7.93 -10.83 4.63
C ASP A 27 8.27 -12.23 5.12
N VAL A 28 8.94 -12.36 6.25
CA VAL A 28 9.35 -13.67 6.82
C VAL A 28 8.13 -14.51 7.15
N ALA A 29 7.14 -13.94 7.84
CA ALA A 29 5.91 -14.65 8.16
C ALA A 29 5.12 -15.02 6.90
N GLY A 30 5.12 -14.14 5.89
CA GLY A 30 4.48 -14.36 4.60
C GLY A 30 5.08 -15.55 3.86
N ILE A 31 6.39 -15.74 3.86
CA ILE A 31 7.08 -16.89 3.27
C ILE A 31 6.63 -18.19 3.95
N VAL A 32 6.65 -18.23 5.28
CA VAL A 32 6.28 -19.42 6.06
C VAL A 32 4.80 -19.78 5.86
N VAL A 33 3.93 -18.79 5.97
CA VAL A 33 2.47 -18.96 5.83
C VAL A 33 2.10 -19.29 4.38
N GLY A 34 2.79 -18.70 3.40
CA GLY A 34 2.63 -19.05 2.00
C GLY A 34 3.02 -20.49 1.69
N ALA A 35 4.16 -20.96 2.20
CA ALA A 35 4.59 -22.36 2.06
C ALA A 35 3.58 -23.35 2.71
N LEU A 36 3.05 -22.98 3.88
CA LEU A 36 1.99 -23.75 4.54
C LEU A 36 0.71 -23.79 3.68
N GLY A 37 0.30 -22.63 3.15
CA GLY A 37 -0.84 -22.52 2.26
C GLY A 37 -0.73 -23.40 1.02
N MET A 38 0.44 -23.39 0.38
CA MET A 38 0.73 -24.28 -0.76
C MET A 38 0.60 -25.75 -0.39
N SER A 39 1.14 -26.16 0.78
CA SER A 39 1.11 -27.55 1.22
C SER A 39 -0.30 -28.08 1.53
N LEU A 40 -1.19 -27.16 1.94
CA LEU A 40 -2.57 -27.48 2.35
C LEU A 40 -3.62 -27.13 1.27
N GLY A 41 -3.21 -26.56 0.15
CA GLY A 41 -4.14 -26.06 -0.88
C GLY A 41 -5.08 -24.96 -0.36
N SER A 42 -4.63 -24.15 0.59
CA SER A 42 -5.44 -23.14 1.28
C SER A 42 -4.80 -21.78 1.23
N GLY A 43 -5.62 -20.72 1.06
CA GLY A 43 -5.15 -19.34 1.12
C GLY A 43 -5.10 -18.82 2.57
N TYR A 44 -3.94 -18.33 2.97
CA TYR A 44 -3.73 -17.66 4.26
C TYR A 44 -3.18 -16.26 4.03
N SER A 45 -3.44 -15.35 4.97
CA SER A 45 -2.87 -14.02 5.01
C SER A 45 -2.17 -13.78 6.35
N VAL A 46 -1.20 -12.87 6.35
CA VAL A 46 -0.49 -12.44 7.55
C VAL A 46 -0.87 -10.99 7.83
N GLU A 47 -1.16 -10.70 9.08
CA GLU A 47 -1.38 -9.36 9.58
C GLU A 47 -0.45 -9.14 10.78
N ILE A 48 0.32 -8.06 10.77
CA ILE A 48 1.15 -7.68 11.91
C ILE A 48 0.29 -6.87 12.87
N LEU A 49 0.06 -7.39 14.05
CA LEU A 49 -0.77 -6.74 15.07
C LEU A 49 0.04 -5.81 15.98
N GLN A 50 1.31 -6.14 16.22
CA GLN A 50 2.17 -5.39 17.13
C GLN A 50 3.64 -5.60 16.79
N VAL A 51 4.42 -4.55 16.94
CA VAL A 51 5.89 -4.59 17.07
C VAL A 51 6.25 -4.10 18.46
N THR A 52 7.15 -4.79 19.14
CA THR A 52 7.69 -4.36 20.44
C THR A 52 9.17 -4.10 20.28
N GLU A 53 9.62 -2.89 20.62
CA GLU A 53 11.03 -2.51 20.57
C GLU A 53 11.82 -3.16 21.70
N PRO A 54 13.18 -3.17 21.64
CA PRO A 54 14.03 -3.78 22.68
C PRO A 54 13.84 -3.15 24.07
N ASP A 55 13.42 -1.90 24.14
CA ASP A 55 13.13 -1.19 25.41
C ASP A 55 11.74 -1.53 25.99
N GLY A 56 10.98 -2.37 25.28
CA GLY A 56 9.63 -2.77 25.66
C GLY A 56 8.52 -1.88 25.13
N THR A 57 8.83 -0.84 24.34
CA THR A 57 7.82 0.05 23.75
C THR A 57 6.98 -0.69 22.70
N PRO A 58 5.64 -0.80 22.87
CA PRO A 58 4.78 -1.47 21.92
C PRO A 58 4.24 -0.51 20.86
N HIS A 59 4.29 -0.92 19.60
CA HIS A 59 3.60 -0.28 18.46
C HIS A 59 2.49 -1.19 17.98
N VAL A 60 1.24 -0.85 18.28
CA VAL A 60 0.06 -1.67 17.96
C VAL A 60 -0.61 -1.13 16.70
N PHE A 61 -0.89 -2.00 15.74
CA PHE A 61 -1.51 -1.66 14.46
C PHE A 61 -3.01 -1.91 14.48
N GLY A 62 -3.75 -1.13 13.69
CA GLY A 62 -5.19 -1.28 13.56
C GLY A 62 -6.01 -0.82 14.78
N VAL A 63 -5.36 -0.29 15.82
CA VAL A 63 -6.03 0.20 17.03
C VAL A 63 -5.76 1.69 17.19
N ARG A 64 -6.78 2.45 17.56
CA ARG A 64 -6.60 3.87 17.91
C ARG A 64 -5.77 4.00 19.18
N PRO A 65 -4.75 4.85 19.21
CA PRO A 65 -4.12 5.23 20.46
C PRO A 65 -5.16 5.85 21.39
N SER A 66 -5.21 5.40 22.64
CA SER A 66 -6.17 5.89 23.64
C SER A 66 -5.74 7.19 24.33
N SER A 67 -4.59 7.78 23.93
CA SER A 67 -4.12 9.04 24.53
C SER A 67 -4.90 10.25 24.00
N GLU A 68 -5.29 11.15 24.89
CA GLU A 68 -5.96 12.40 24.55
C GLU A 68 -5.17 13.25 23.55
N THR A 69 -3.85 13.22 23.62
CA THR A 69 -2.93 13.91 22.71
C THR A 69 -3.05 13.39 21.28
N SER A 70 -3.24 12.08 21.12
CA SER A 70 -3.44 11.46 19.80
C SER A 70 -4.82 11.77 19.22
N GLN A 71 -5.82 12.00 20.06
CA GLN A 71 -7.16 12.40 19.62
C GLN A 71 -7.18 13.81 19.05
N GLN A 72 -6.34 14.72 19.57
CA GLN A 72 -6.22 16.07 19.05
C GLN A 72 -5.44 16.14 17.73
N THR A 73 -4.47 15.26 17.53
CA THR A 73 -3.62 15.24 16.32
C THR A 73 -4.23 14.42 15.19
N LEU A 74 -5.02 13.41 15.52
CA LEU A 74 -5.78 12.58 14.58
C LEU A 74 -7.28 12.87 14.74
N GLY A 75 -7.65 14.13 14.66
CA GLY A 75 -9.07 14.50 14.55
C GLY A 75 -9.71 13.62 13.47
N PHE A 76 -10.33 12.52 13.88
CA PHE A 76 -10.99 11.61 12.97
C PHE A 76 -12.33 12.21 12.58
N ASP A 77 -12.23 13.40 12.04
CA ASP A 77 -13.32 13.92 11.26
C ASP A 77 -12.99 13.55 9.81
N PRO A 78 -13.60 12.50 9.26
CA PRO A 78 -13.40 12.18 7.86
C PRO A 78 -13.76 13.44 7.12
N HIS A 79 -12.89 13.93 6.23
CA HIS A 79 -13.21 15.09 5.42
C HIS A 79 -14.44 14.75 4.60
N LEU A 80 -15.62 15.01 5.18
CA LEU A 80 -16.92 14.56 4.67
C LEU A 80 -17.13 14.87 3.20
N PRO A 81 -16.71 16.04 2.66
CA PRO A 81 -16.80 16.31 1.23
C PRO A 81 -16.02 15.31 0.38
N ILE A 82 -14.80 14.96 0.77
CA ILE A 82 -13.97 13.98 0.05
C ILE A 82 -14.59 12.60 0.17
N PHE A 83 -14.97 12.18 1.38
CA PHE A 83 -15.64 10.91 1.61
C PHE A 83 -16.90 10.77 0.74
N ASN A 84 -17.81 11.73 0.79
CA ASN A 84 -19.06 11.69 0.03
C ASN A 84 -18.82 11.65 -1.49
N ARG A 85 -17.80 12.36 -1.97
CA ARG A 85 -17.42 12.35 -3.39
C ARG A 85 -16.85 11.01 -3.80
N ALA A 86 -15.90 10.48 -3.04
CA ALA A 86 -15.27 9.18 -3.30
C ALA A 86 -16.31 8.05 -3.23
N PHE A 87 -17.20 8.05 -2.24
CA PHE A 87 -18.28 7.07 -2.11
C PHE A 87 -19.22 7.09 -3.31
N ARG A 88 -19.69 8.26 -3.74
CA ARG A 88 -20.55 8.40 -4.92
C ARG A 88 -19.87 7.97 -6.21
N LEU A 89 -18.61 8.35 -6.41
CA LEU A 89 -17.83 7.96 -7.60
C LEU A 89 -17.61 6.45 -7.62
N SER A 90 -17.20 5.84 -6.50
CA SER A 90 -17.01 4.38 -6.40
C SER A 90 -18.29 3.59 -6.69
N GLY A 91 -19.47 4.16 -6.39
CA GLY A 91 -20.75 3.53 -6.70
C GLY A 91 -21.16 3.63 -8.18
N ARG A 92 -20.60 4.57 -8.92
CA ARG A 92 -21.00 4.88 -10.31
C ARG A 92 -19.98 4.50 -11.36
N ASP A 93 -18.71 4.51 -11.00
CA ASP A 93 -17.59 4.28 -11.91
C ASP A 93 -16.75 3.10 -11.40
N VAL A 94 -16.72 2.03 -12.21
CA VAL A 94 -15.97 0.81 -11.87
C VAL A 94 -14.46 1.04 -11.88
N PHE A 95 -13.96 1.88 -12.77
CA PHE A 95 -12.52 2.15 -12.88
C PHE A 95 -12.02 2.97 -11.68
N PHE A 96 -12.79 3.99 -11.28
CA PHE A 96 -12.51 4.73 -10.06
C PHE A 96 -12.53 3.83 -8.81
N ARG A 97 -13.51 2.94 -8.69
CA ARG A 97 -13.59 1.97 -7.59
C ARG A 97 -12.38 1.04 -7.55
N LEU A 98 -11.93 0.55 -8.71
CA LEU A 98 -10.74 -0.29 -8.81
C LEU A 98 -9.48 0.49 -8.44
N ALA A 99 -9.36 1.73 -8.89
CA ALA A 99 -8.24 2.62 -8.53
C ALA A 99 -8.18 2.89 -7.03
N VAL A 100 -9.31 3.20 -6.38
CA VAL A 100 -9.38 3.37 -4.91
C VAL A 100 -8.95 2.10 -4.18
N ARG A 101 -9.38 0.93 -4.64
CA ARG A 101 -8.97 -0.35 -4.05
C ARG A 101 -7.46 -0.57 -4.15
N ASP A 102 -6.87 -0.28 -5.30
CA ASP A 102 -5.44 -0.45 -5.50
C ASP A 102 -4.64 0.62 -4.72
N TYR A 103 -5.12 1.86 -4.63
CA TYR A 103 -4.55 2.88 -3.76
C TYR A 103 -4.52 2.45 -2.27
N LEU A 104 -5.61 1.90 -1.76
CA LEU A 104 -5.65 1.39 -0.38
C LEU A 104 -4.68 0.21 -0.18
N ARG A 105 -4.50 -0.63 -1.20
CA ARG A 105 -3.47 -1.67 -1.18
C ARG A 105 -2.05 -1.10 -1.18
N ALA A 106 -1.80 -0.03 -1.93
CA ALA A 106 -0.51 0.64 -1.92
C ALA A 106 -0.11 1.12 -0.52
N ILE A 107 -1.07 1.61 0.27
CA ILE A 107 -0.86 2.04 1.65
C ILE A 107 -0.50 0.85 2.56
N THR A 108 -1.11 -0.31 2.37
CA THR A 108 -0.98 -1.46 3.26
C THR A 108 0.09 -2.46 2.83
N ALA A 109 0.31 -2.63 1.52
CA ALA A 109 1.30 -3.55 0.96
C ALA A 109 2.59 -2.79 0.61
N VAL A 110 3.38 -2.50 1.63
CA VAL A 110 4.54 -1.60 1.55
C VAL A 110 5.54 -2.01 0.47
N ALA A 111 5.82 -3.31 0.33
CA ALA A 111 6.75 -3.82 -0.68
C ALA A 111 6.27 -3.58 -2.12
N ASP A 112 4.96 -3.62 -2.32
CA ASP A 112 4.31 -3.47 -3.63
C ASP A 112 3.71 -2.08 -3.85
N CYS A 113 4.04 -1.11 -3.01
CA CYS A 113 3.46 0.24 -3.04
C CYS A 113 3.46 0.83 -4.45
N ALA A 114 4.61 0.88 -5.11
CA ALA A 114 4.75 1.43 -6.46
C ALA A 114 3.86 0.70 -7.48
N THR A 115 3.79 -0.62 -7.41
CA THR A 115 2.96 -1.45 -8.30
C THR A 115 1.49 -1.12 -8.16
N TYR A 116 0.99 -1.00 -6.93
CA TYR A 116 -0.40 -0.67 -6.69
C TYR A 116 -0.73 0.79 -7.00
N CYS A 117 0.17 1.73 -6.72
CA CYS A 117 0.02 3.13 -7.14
C CYS A 117 -0.09 3.23 -8.66
N TYR A 118 0.80 2.56 -9.39
CA TYR A 118 0.77 2.58 -10.86
C TYR A 118 -0.50 1.95 -11.42
N ARG A 119 -0.95 0.81 -10.87
CA ARG A 119 -2.22 0.18 -11.25
C ARG A 119 -3.43 1.06 -10.97
N ALA A 120 -3.43 1.81 -9.87
CA ALA A 120 -4.48 2.77 -9.57
C ALA A 120 -4.57 3.85 -10.67
N ILE A 121 -3.43 4.37 -11.12
CA ILE A 121 -3.36 5.36 -12.21
C ILE A 121 -3.81 4.74 -13.54
N GLU A 122 -3.39 3.51 -13.87
CA GLU A 122 -3.86 2.80 -15.06
C GLU A 122 -5.38 2.55 -15.00
N GLY A 123 -5.92 2.27 -13.81
CA GLY A 123 -7.36 2.17 -13.59
C GLY A 123 -8.08 3.48 -13.91
N LEU A 124 -7.58 4.61 -13.41
CA LEU A 124 -8.14 5.93 -13.72
C LEU A 124 -8.04 6.24 -15.22
N LYS A 125 -6.90 5.97 -15.85
CA LYS A 125 -6.74 6.13 -17.30
C LYS A 125 -7.81 5.36 -18.08
N SER A 126 -8.14 4.15 -17.65
CA SER A 126 -9.14 3.32 -18.33
C SER A 126 -10.53 3.95 -18.33
N ALA A 127 -10.88 4.78 -17.34
CA ALA A 127 -12.12 5.56 -17.36
C ALA A 127 -12.15 6.55 -18.54
N PHE A 128 -11.02 7.18 -18.86
CA PHE A 128 -10.93 8.10 -20.01
C PHE A 128 -11.04 7.36 -21.35
N VAL A 129 -10.42 6.17 -21.46
CA VAL A 129 -10.53 5.32 -22.65
C VAL A 129 -11.98 4.92 -22.89
N PHE A 130 -12.70 4.50 -21.85
CA PHE A 130 -14.09 4.06 -21.94
C PHE A 130 -15.03 5.17 -22.45
N GLN A 131 -14.79 6.40 -22.02
CA GLN A 131 -15.59 7.56 -22.43
C GLN A 131 -15.32 8.00 -23.88
N THR A 132 -14.07 7.93 -24.33
CA THR A 132 -13.63 8.47 -25.62
C THR A 132 -13.41 7.39 -26.69
N GLY A 133 -13.31 6.13 -26.31
CA GLY A 133 -12.97 5.01 -27.19
C GLY A 133 -11.50 4.99 -27.66
N ILE A 134 -10.69 5.95 -27.22
CA ILE A 134 -9.28 6.10 -27.60
C ILE A 134 -8.45 6.19 -26.34
N GLU A 135 -7.35 5.44 -26.29
CA GLU A 135 -6.40 5.50 -25.19
C GLU A 135 -5.64 6.83 -25.23
N ARG A 136 -5.92 7.71 -24.24
CA ARG A 136 -5.30 9.04 -24.15
C ARG A 136 -4.82 9.32 -22.73
N TRP A 137 -3.55 9.09 -22.51
CA TRP A 137 -2.86 9.53 -21.30
C TRP A 137 -2.93 11.06 -21.14
N ASP A 138 -2.79 11.79 -22.24
CA ASP A 138 -2.77 13.25 -22.24
C ASP A 138 -4.09 13.85 -21.75
N ASP A 139 -5.22 13.26 -22.10
CA ASP A 139 -6.53 13.72 -21.63
C ASP A 139 -6.67 13.51 -20.12
N MET A 140 -6.17 12.38 -19.59
CA MET A 140 -6.15 12.12 -18.16
C MET A 140 -5.22 13.10 -17.44
N HIS A 141 -4.00 13.31 -17.94
CA HIS A 141 -3.05 14.27 -17.36
C HIS A 141 -3.62 15.68 -17.33
N ALA A 142 -4.22 16.13 -18.42
CA ALA A 142 -4.86 17.45 -18.49
C ALA A 142 -6.02 17.59 -17.50
N ALA A 143 -6.86 16.57 -17.37
CA ALA A 143 -8.03 16.59 -16.49
C ALA A 143 -7.65 16.53 -15.00
N LEU A 144 -6.58 15.83 -14.65
CA LEU A 144 -6.13 15.65 -13.26
C LEU A 144 -5.04 16.63 -12.84
N GLY A 145 -4.55 17.49 -13.75
CA GLY A 145 -3.46 18.42 -13.47
C GLY A 145 -2.13 17.71 -13.15
N THR A 146 -1.91 16.55 -13.77
CA THR A 146 -0.68 15.75 -13.61
C THR A 146 0.14 15.80 -14.90
N ASP A 147 1.37 15.30 -14.87
CA ASP A 147 2.19 15.13 -16.05
C ASP A 147 2.84 13.74 -16.08
N ARG A 148 3.14 13.30 -17.29
CA ARG A 148 3.69 11.98 -17.55
C ARG A 148 5.06 11.80 -16.90
N SER A 149 5.92 12.79 -16.98
CA SER A 149 7.30 12.67 -16.50
C SER A 149 7.35 12.53 -14.98
N SER A 150 6.50 13.24 -14.25
CA SER A 150 6.36 13.09 -12.80
C SER A 150 5.89 11.69 -12.41
N ILE A 151 4.86 11.15 -13.07
CA ILE A 151 4.37 9.81 -12.79
C ILE A 151 5.41 8.74 -13.14
N GLU A 152 6.12 8.89 -14.25
CA GLU A 152 7.18 7.96 -14.64
C GLU A 152 8.32 7.96 -13.61
N ALA A 153 8.83 9.10 -13.23
CA ALA A 153 9.95 9.21 -12.28
C ALA A 153 9.58 8.79 -10.86
N THR A 154 8.36 9.14 -10.41
CA THR A 154 7.95 8.92 -9.02
C THR A 154 7.42 7.50 -8.79
N ILE A 155 6.74 6.91 -9.76
CA ILE A 155 6.00 5.66 -9.57
C ILE A 155 6.42 4.58 -10.57
N LYS A 156 6.34 4.86 -11.88
CA LYS A 156 6.50 3.85 -12.93
C LYS A 156 7.87 3.22 -12.93
N ASP A 157 8.92 4.01 -12.75
CA ASP A 157 10.31 3.54 -12.72
C ASP A 157 10.57 2.52 -11.59
N TYR A 158 9.80 2.58 -10.52
CA TYR A 158 9.84 1.59 -9.43
C TYR A 158 8.89 0.40 -9.70
N ALA A 159 7.75 0.66 -10.32
CA ALA A 159 6.73 -0.36 -10.55
C ALA A 159 7.08 -1.32 -11.69
N ASP A 160 7.57 -0.83 -12.80
CA ASP A 160 7.77 -1.62 -14.03
C ASP A 160 8.71 -2.81 -13.84
N PRO A 161 9.88 -2.70 -13.19
CA PRO A 161 10.73 -3.86 -12.97
C PRO A 161 10.02 -4.98 -12.19
N ILE A 162 9.29 -4.62 -11.15
CA ILE A 162 8.55 -5.57 -10.30
C ILE A 162 7.42 -6.22 -11.09
N ARG A 163 6.62 -5.42 -11.80
CA ARG A 163 5.49 -5.89 -12.62
C ARG A 163 5.90 -6.86 -13.72
N HIS A 164 7.08 -6.68 -14.27
CA HIS A 164 7.62 -7.53 -15.34
C HIS A 164 8.55 -8.65 -14.83
N GLY A 165 8.60 -8.87 -13.52
CA GLY A 165 9.43 -9.92 -12.90
C GLY A 165 10.93 -9.69 -13.02
N ASN A 166 11.35 -8.47 -13.33
CA ASN A 166 12.76 -8.10 -13.46
C ASN A 166 13.33 -7.62 -12.12
N TRP A 167 13.37 -8.51 -11.15
CA TRP A 167 13.81 -8.23 -9.79
C TRP A 167 15.26 -7.73 -9.69
N VAL A 168 16.11 -8.07 -10.66
CA VAL A 168 17.51 -7.61 -10.70
C VAL A 168 17.60 -6.09 -10.87
N ASN A 169 16.64 -5.50 -11.59
CA ASN A 169 16.58 -4.07 -11.85
C ASN A 169 15.56 -3.34 -10.95
N ALA A 170 14.95 -4.05 -9.99
CA ALA A 170 14.04 -3.42 -9.05
C ALA A 170 14.78 -2.42 -8.16
N LYS A 171 14.32 -1.19 -8.15
CA LYS A 171 14.86 -0.13 -7.29
C LYS A 171 14.34 -0.34 -5.86
N PRO A 172 15.20 -0.34 -4.84
CA PRO A 172 14.74 -0.32 -3.46
C PRO A 172 13.99 0.99 -3.20
N THR A 173 12.96 0.93 -2.37
CA THR A 173 12.21 2.11 -1.94
C THR A 173 12.38 2.32 -0.45
N ASN A 174 12.62 3.57 -0.05
CA ASN A 174 12.55 4.00 1.34
C ASN A 174 11.16 4.58 1.69
N ASN A 175 10.93 4.91 2.95
CA ASN A 175 9.64 5.44 3.39
C ASN A 175 9.29 6.80 2.75
N HIS A 176 10.29 7.64 2.48
CA HIS A 176 10.07 8.94 1.86
C HIS A 176 9.61 8.79 0.38
N GLU A 177 10.25 7.89 -0.36
CA GLU A 177 9.87 7.60 -1.75
C GLU A 177 8.46 7.03 -1.82
N ARG A 178 8.10 6.09 -0.94
CA ARG A 178 6.74 5.53 -0.86
C ARG A 178 5.71 6.59 -0.53
N TRP A 179 6.03 7.49 0.40
CA TRP A 179 5.15 8.60 0.75
C TRP A 179 4.90 9.55 -0.44
N ASN A 180 5.91 9.76 -1.27
CA ASN A 180 5.77 10.58 -2.49
C ASN A 180 4.94 9.88 -3.58
N MET A 181 4.84 8.55 -3.56
CA MET A 181 4.00 7.79 -4.49
C MET A 181 2.51 7.83 -4.11
N LEU A 182 2.23 7.96 -2.82
CA LEU A 182 0.86 7.99 -2.26
C LEU A 182 0.23 9.38 -2.35
#